data_24d49cfc4805f6bcec425d4ade442554
#
_entry.id   24d49cfc4805f6bcec425d4ade442554
#
_cell.length_a   1.000
_cell.length_b   1.000
_cell.length_c   1.000
_cell.angle_alpha   90.00
_cell.angle_beta   90.00
_cell.angle_gamma   90.00
#
_symmetry.space_group_name_H-M   'P 1'
#
loop_
_entity.id
_entity.type
_entity.pdbx_description
1 polymer ?
#
loop_
_entity_poly.entity_id
_entity_poly.type
_entity_poly.pdbx_seq_one_letter_code
_entity_poly.pdbx_strand_id
1 'polypeptide(L)' 'KEIRLQFSETLEPAFCTLQLFNENGVKITLAKPTIEDKTLFVALPSLTKGRYIVKWSVVSVDGHRTKSSYHFFVK' A
#
# COMPACT_ATOMS: atom_id res chain seq x y z
N LYS A 1 -13.42 1.63 -3.40
CA LYS A 1 -12.20 1.15 -4.06
C LYS A 1 -11.15 0.80 -3.05
N GLU A 2 -10.18 0.01 -3.47
CA GLU A 2 -9.12 -0.43 -2.58
C GLU A 2 -7.80 -0.55 -3.34
N ILE A 3 -6.70 -0.48 -2.58
CA ILE A 3 -5.39 -0.85 -3.08
C ILE A 3 -5.19 -2.31 -2.70
N ARG A 4 -4.80 -3.14 -3.67
CA ARG A 4 -4.55 -4.56 -3.44
C ARG A 4 -3.20 -4.93 -4.04
N LEU A 5 -2.32 -5.46 -3.22
CA LEU A 5 -0.99 -5.89 -3.64
C LEU A 5 -0.83 -7.37 -3.32
N GLN A 6 -0.39 -8.13 -4.29
CA GLN A 6 -0.20 -9.56 -4.14
C GLN A 6 1.27 -9.91 -4.29
N PHE A 7 1.76 -10.75 -3.41
CA PHE A 7 3.18 -11.10 -3.34
C PHE A 7 3.38 -12.59 -3.54
N SER A 8 4.63 -12.99 -3.71
CA SER A 8 4.98 -14.39 -3.93
C SER A 8 5.17 -15.17 -2.64
N GLU A 9 5.26 -14.47 -1.51
CA GLU A 9 5.53 -15.11 -0.21
C GLU A 9 4.55 -14.62 0.84
N THR A 10 4.31 -15.45 1.86
CA THR A 10 3.46 -15.08 2.98
C THR A 10 4.05 -13.90 3.72
N LEU A 11 3.23 -12.90 4.01
CA LEU A 11 3.66 -11.65 4.64
C LEU A 11 3.56 -11.72 6.16
N GLU A 12 4.46 -10.97 6.82
CA GLU A 12 4.44 -10.79 8.28
C GLU A 12 3.70 -9.48 8.58
N PRO A 13 2.44 -9.53 9.04
CA PRO A 13 1.63 -8.31 9.17
C PRO A 13 2.23 -7.23 10.05
N ALA A 14 2.96 -7.61 11.10
CA ALA A 14 3.53 -6.66 12.03
C ALA A 14 4.56 -5.72 11.40
N PHE A 15 5.14 -6.11 10.27
CA PHE A 15 6.22 -5.37 9.64
C PHE A 15 5.90 -4.83 8.26
N CYS A 16 4.62 -4.81 7.91
CA CYS A 16 4.19 -4.32 6.60
C CYS A 16 3.56 -2.95 6.73
N THR A 17 3.92 -2.04 5.81
CA THR A 17 3.37 -0.68 5.79
C THR A 17 2.97 -0.29 4.38
N LEU A 18 2.01 0.62 4.28
CA LEU A 18 1.58 1.18 3.02
C LEU A 18 1.19 2.64 3.24
N GLN A 19 1.69 3.52 2.39
CA GLN A 19 1.44 4.96 2.50
C GLN A 19 0.96 5.50 1.16
N LEU A 20 0.07 6.50 1.23
CA LEU A 20 -0.47 7.16 0.04
C LEU A 20 -0.13 8.64 0.11
N PHE A 21 0.31 9.19 -1.02
CA PHE A 21 0.65 10.61 -1.14
C PHE A 21 -0.05 11.19 -2.36
N ASN A 22 -0.40 12.48 -2.28
CA ASN A 22 -0.91 13.18 -3.46
C ASN A 22 0.25 13.71 -4.31
N GLU A 23 -0.07 14.36 -5.42
CA GLU A 23 0.96 14.84 -6.35
C GLU A 23 1.85 15.94 -5.75
N ASN A 24 1.41 16.58 -4.68
CA ASN A 24 2.19 17.59 -3.98
C ASN A 24 3.04 17.00 -2.85
N GLY A 25 3.05 15.67 -2.73
CA GLY A 25 3.81 14.99 -1.70
C GLY A 25 3.17 14.98 -0.33
N VAL A 26 1.90 15.37 -0.23
CA VAL A 26 1.18 15.38 1.04
C VAL A 26 0.64 13.99 1.32
N LYS A 27 0.93 13.48 2.52
CA LYS A 27 0.48 12.16 2.94
C LYS A 27 -1.02 12.16 3.19
N ILE A 28 -1.69 11.15 2.65
CA ILE A 28 -3.12 10.97 2.84
C ILE A 28 -3.34 9.86 3.85
N THR A 29 -4.15 10.13 4.88
CA THR A 29 -4.43 9.15 5.92
C THR A 29 -5.21 7.98 5.36
N LEU A 30 -4.73 6.77 5.63
CA LEU A 30 -5.38 5.53 5.24
C LEU A 30 -5.74 4.72 6.49
N ALA A 31 -6.76 3.87 6.35
CA ALA A 31 -7.04 2.87 7.35
C ALA A 31 -5.86 1.90 7.42
N LYS A 32 -5.77 1.13 8.50
CA LYS A 32 -4.72 0.14 8.64
C LYS A 32 -4.89 -0.94 7.57
N PRO A 33 -3.82 -1.31 6.84
CA PRO A 33 -3.92 -2.36 5.84
C PRO A 33 -4.29 -3.70 6.45
N THR A 34 -5.03 -4.49 5.69
CA THR A 34 -5.34 -5.86 6.04
C THR A 34 -4.41 -6.78 5.26
N ILE A 35 -3.89 -7.80 5.94
CA ILE A 35 -3.00 -8.75 5.29
C ILE A 35 -3.58 -10.14 5.46
N GLU A 36 -3.75 -10.83 4.34
CA GLU A 36 -4.21 -12.21 4.30
C GLU A 36 -3.21 -13.00 3.49
N ASP A 37 -2.37 -13.79 4.18
CA ASP A 37 -1.36 -14.64 3.57
C ASP A 37 -0.40 -13.82 2.70
N LYS A 38 -0.59 -13.82 1.39
CA LYS A 38 0.30 -13.15 0.43
C LYS A 38 -0.26 -11.84 -0.12
N THR A 39 -1.42 -11.42 0.39
CA THR A 39 -2.11 -10.24 -0.12
C THR A 39 -2.19 -9.16 0.94
N LEU A 40 -1.86 -7.93 0.54
CA LEU A 40 -2.04 -6.74 1.36
C LEU A 40 -3.09 -5.89 0.68
N PHE A 41 -4.10 -5.43 1.42
CA PHE A 41 -5.09 -4.54 0.85
C PHE A 41 -5.58 -3.52 1.86
N VAL A 42 -6.02 -2.38 1.33
CA VAL A 42 -6.50 -1.27 2.15
C VAL A 42 -7.57 -0.52 1.37
N ALA A 43 -8.64 -0.13 2.06
CA ALA A 43 -9.69 0.67 1.45
C ALA A 43 -9.16 2.07 1.16
N LEU A 44 -9.51 2.61 -0.01
CA LEU A 44 -9.16 3.97 -0.36
C LEU A 44 -10.25 4.93 0.13
N PRO A 45 -9.85 6.09 0.69
CA PRO A 45 -10.82 7.15 0.96
C PRO A 45 -11.26 7.79 -0.35
N SER A 46 -12.25 8.68 -0.27
CA SER A 46 -12.64 9.45 -1.43
C SER A 46 -11.48 10.35 -1.84
N LEU A 47 -11.06 10.25 -3.08
CA LEU A 47 -9.94 11.01 -3.60
C LEU A 47 -10.40 11.98 -4.68
N THR A 48 -9.82 13.18 -4.67
CA THR A 48 -10.07 14.15 -5.72
C THR A 48 -9.27 13.78 -6.96
N LYS A 49 -9.66 14.37 -8.09
CA LYS A 49 -8.96 14.19 -9.35
C LYS A 49 -7.48 14.55 -9.20
N GLY A 50 -6.60 13.70 -9.73
CA GLY A 50 -5.18 13.97 -9.70
C GLY A 50 -4.33 12.71 -9.68
N ARG A 51 -3.04 12.92 -9.50
CA ARG A 51 -2.05 11.86 -9.46
C ARG A 51 -1.71 11.51 -8.02
N TYR A 52 -1.58 10.22 -7.74
CA TYR A 52 -1.28 9.73 -6.40
C TYR A 52 -0.14 8.73 -6.45
N ILE A 53 0.62 8.65 -5.36
CA ILE A 53 1.75 7.74 -5.23
C ILE A 53 1.51 6.83 -4.04
N VAL A 54 1.67 5.52 -4.28
CA VAL A 54 1.59 4.50 -3.23
C VAL A 54 3.00 4.04 -2.94
N LYS A 55 3.41 4.11 -1.67
CA LYS A 55 4.69 3.56 -1.22
C LYS A 55 4.42 2.44 -0.24
N TRP A 56 5.08 1.32 -0.41
CA TRP A 56 4.86 0.19 0.47
C TRP A 56 6.17 -0.49 0.84
N SER A 57 6.15 -1.11 2.01
CA SER A 57 7.26 -1.90 2.51
C SER A 57 6.67 -3.12 3.19
N VAL A 58 7.07 -4.30 2.76
CA VAL A 58 6.57 -5.55 3.32
C VAL A 58 7.74 -6.44 3.72
N VAL A 59 7.49 -7.29 4.72
CA VAL A 59 8.44 -8.30 5.15
C VAL A 59 7.72 -9.63 5.10
N SER A 60 8.33 -10.62 4.45
CA SER A 60 7.77 -11.97 4.42
C SER A 60 8.13 -12.71 5.70
N VAL A 61 7.44 -13.81 5.97
CA VAL A 61 7.66 -14.59 7.20
C VAL A 61 9.07 -15.16 7.28
N ASP A 62 9.77 -15.26 6.14
CA ASP A 62 11.17 -15.72 6.13
C ASP A 62 12.17 -14.58 6.32
N GLY A 63 11.70 -13.36 6.56
CA GLY A 63 12.56 -12.22 6.85
C GLY A 63 12.95 -11.39 5.66
N HIS A 64 12.46 -11.69 4.47
CA HIS A 64 12.75 -10.91 3.27
C HIS A 64 11.99 -9.59 3.25
N ARG A 65 12.71 -8.48 3.11
CA ARG A 65 12.08 -7.16 2.99
C ARG A 65 12.02 -6.74 1.53
N THR A 66 10.83 -6.30 1.10
CA THR A 66 10.61 -5.77 -0.23
C THR A 66 9.92 -4.43 -0.11
N LYS A 67 10.41 -3.40 -0.80
CA LYS A 67 9.77 -2.10 -0.80
C LYS A 67 9.82 -1.50 -2.19
N SER A 68 8.79 -0.77 -2.55
CA SER A 68 8.70 -0.12 -3.84
C SER A 68 7.59 0.93 -3.80
N SER A 69 7.34 1.53 -4.95
CA SER A 69 6.25 2.50 -5.08
C SER A 69 5.69 2.44 -6.49
N TYR A 70 4.45 2.90 -6.62
CA TYR A 70 3.85 3.09 -7.94
C TYR A 70 2.89 4.27 -7.85
N HIS A 71 2.44 4.78 -8.98
CA HIS A 71 1.47 5.88 -8.97
C HIS A 71 0.29 5.56 -9.86
N PHE A 72 -0.82 6.21 -9.55
CA PHE A 72 -2.06 6.06 -10.32
C PHE A 72 -2.75 7.42 -10.43
N PHE A 73 -3.73 7.49 -11.32
CA PHE A 73 -4.48 8.72 -11.56
C PHE A 73 -5.95 8.51 -11.21
N VAL A 74 -6.55 9.52 -10.62
CA VAL A 74 -7.99 9.59 -10.38
C VAL A 74 -8.56 10.59 -11.37
N LYS A 75 -9.53 10.15 -12.15
CA LYS A 75 -10.17 10.97 -13.19
C LYS A 75 -11.40 11.70 -12.69
#